data_a9ca2162f7ce175c366793bdee56269e
#
_entry.id   a9ca2162f7ce175c366793bdee56269e
#
_cell.length_a   1.000
_cell.length_b   1.000
_cell.length_c   1.000
_cell.angle_alpha   90.00
_cell.angle_beta   90.00
_cell.angle_gamma   90.00
#
_symmetry.space_group_name_H-M   'P 1'
#
loop_
_entity.id
_entity.type
_entity.pdbx_description
1 polymer ?
#
loop_
_entity_poly.entity_id
_entity_poly.type
_entity_poly.pdbx_seq_one_letter_code
_entity_poly.pdbx_strand_id
1 'polypeptide(L)'
;QSDSNILQIDNLSKYFGGLAAVSNCSIKIKKGSITGVIGPNGSGKTTLFNLIAGNLKTSKGTVLFNNEDITDVPAYELFSKGLLRTFQIAHEFTNLTVLENLMMVPGNQSGENIVNALLKPGLVNQEEEQVRRKAYEVIDFLNLKHLANELAGNLSGGQKKLLELGRTMMVDAKLVLLD
;
A
#
# COMPACT_ATOMS: atom_id res chain seq x y z
N GLN A 1 -23.67 6.56 -13.54
CA GLN A 1 -22.38 6.04 -13.04
C GLN A 1 -22.69 5.26 -11.78
N SER A 2 -22.59 3.94 -11.83
CA SER A 2 -22.78 3.10 -10.65
C SER A 2 -21.67 3.40 -9.64
N ASP A 3 -22.05 3.97 -8.50
CA ASP A 3 -21.18 4.16 -7.32
C ASP A 3 -20.68 2.78 -6.85
N SER A 4 -19.62 2.25 -7.46
CA SER A 4 -19.07 0.96 -7.07
C SER A 4 -18.22 1.11 -5.82
N ASN A 5 -18.58 0.40 -4.75
CA ASN A 5 -17.73 0.32 -3.58
C ASN A 5 -16.46 -0.47 -3.93
N ILE A 6 -15.30 0.08 -3.56
CA ILE A 6 -14.03 -0.64 -3.67
C ILE A 6 -13.83 -1.60 -2.51
N LEU A 7 -14.31 -1.22 -1.33
CA LEU A 7 -14.25 -2.05 -0.14
C LEU A 7 -15.61 -2.05 0.55
N GLN A 8 -16.08 -3.22 0.95
CA GLN A 8 -17.27 -3.38 1.77
C GLN A 8 -16.96 -4.32 2.92
N ILE A 9 -17.31 -3.91 4.11
CA ILE A 9 -17.15 -4.65 5.35
C ILE A 9 -18.55 -4.84 5.93
N ASP A 10 -18.90 -6.09 6.23
CA ASP A 10 -20.22 -6.43 6.77
C ASP A 10 -20.07 -7.18 8.09
N ASN A 11 -20.58 -6.57 9.18
CA ASN A 11 -20.64 -7.12 10.54
C ASN A 11 -19.32 -7.69 11.05
N LEU A 12 -18.19 -7.07 10.67
CA LEU A 12 -16.85 -7.54 11.02
C LEU A 12 -16.62 -7.43 12.53
N SER A 13 -16.18 -8.51 13.12
CA SER A 13 -15.88 -8.58 14.55
C SER A 13 -14.58 -9.34 14.81
N LYS A 14 -13.86 -8.89 15.84
CA LYS A 14 -12.65 -9.54 16.35
C LYS A 14 -12.68 -9.59 17.86
N TYR A 15 -12.54 -10.78 18.40
CA TYR A 15 -12.45 -11.03 19.84
C TYR A 15 -11.08 -11.59 20.20
N PHE A 16 -10.50 -11.09 21.27
CA PHE A 16 -9.31 -11.65 21.93
C PHE A 16 -9.71 -12.14 23.31
N GLY A 17 -9.93 -13.45 23.44
CA GLY A 17 -10.57 -13.99 24.62
C GLY A 17 -11.96 -13.36 24.84
N GLY A 18 -12.17 -12.71 26.00
CA GLY A 18 -13.41 -12.01 26.32
C GLY A 18 -13.49 -10.55 25.84
N LEU A 19 -12.42 -10.01 25.24
CA LEU A 19 -12.35 -8.62 24.79
C LEU A 19 -12.79 -8.50 23.34
N ALA A 20 -13.81 -7.67 23.06
CA ALA A 20 -14.19 -7.30 21.71
C ALA A 20 -13.32 -6.13 21.24
N ALA A 21 -12.31 -6.37 20.42
CA ALA A 21 -11.44 -5.33 19.86
C ALA A 21 -12.10 -4.61 18.68
N VAL A 22 -12.91 -5.32 17.88
CA VAL A 22 -13.82 -4.79 16.87
C VAL A 22 -15.15 -5.51 17.03
N SER A 23 -16.27 -4.79 17.01
CA SER A 23 -17.60 -5.35 17.19
C SER A 23 -18.56 -4.84 16.14
N ASN A 24 -19.11 -5.75 15.32
CA ASN A 24 -20.16 -5.50 14.32
C ASN A 24 -19.87 -4.28 13.41
N CYS A 25 -18.60 -4.11 13.00
CA CYS A 25 -18.19 -3.01 12.13
C CYS A 25 -18.69 -3.26 10.70
N SER A 26 -19.45 -2.29 10.15
CA SER A 26 -19.90 -2.31 8.77
C SER A 26 -19.57 -0.97 8.12
N ILE A 27 -18.80 -1.03 7.01
CA ILE A 27 -18.30 0.15 6.29
C ILE A 27 -18.36 -0.12 4.78
N LYS A 28 -18.69 0.91 4.01
CA LYS A 28 -18.60 0.89 2.55
C LYS A 28 -17.73 2.05 2.08
N ILE A 29 -16.67 1.74 1.33
CA ILE A 29 -15.73 2.72 0.78
C ILE A 29 -15.90 2.77 -0.74
N LYS A 30 -16.18 3.97 -1.26
CA LYS A 30 -16.36 4.19 -2.70
C LYS A 30 -15.01 4.23 -3.40
N LYS A 31 -14.97 3.75 -4.64
CA LYS A 31 -13.78 3.88 -5.50
C LYS A 31 -13.45 5.37 -5.72
N GLY A 32 -12.16 5.71 -5.63
CA GLY A 32 -11.67 7.09 -5.81
C GLY A 32 -11.97 8.03 -4.66
N SER A 33 -12.38 7.52 -3.48
CA SER A 33 -12.60 8.32 -2.28
C SER A 33 -11.45 8.21 -1.28
N ILE A 34 -11.32 9.24 -0.44
CA ILE A 34 -10.47 9.21 0.76
C ILE A 34 -11.39 9.08 1.97
N THR A 35 -11.16 8.06 2.78
CA THR A 35 -11.97 7.79 3.97
C THR A 35 -11.10 7.78 5.22
N GLY A 36 -11.44 8.60 6.22
CA GLY A 36 -10.75 8.65 7.50
C GLY A 36 -11.45 7.77 8.55
N VAL A 37 -10.67 6.97 9.28
CA VAL A 37 -11.14 6.23 10.46
C VAL A 37 -10.69 6.98 11.71
N ILE A 38 -11.64 7.55 12.45
CA ILE A 38 -11.38 8.42 13.60
C ILE A 38 -11.85 7.71 14.88
N GLY A 39 -11.09 7.86 15.95
CA GLY A 39 -11.44 7.33 17.26
C GLY A 39 -10.25 7.44 18.24
N PRO A 40 -10.51 7.31 19.56
CA PRO A 40 -9.47 7.36 20.58
C PRO A 40 -8.48 6.21 20.46
N ASN A 41 -7.36 6.30 21.17
CA ASN A 41 -6.43 5.18 21.28
C ASN A 41 -7.12 3.98 21.92
N GLY A 42 -6.86 2.77 21.38
CA GLY A 42 -7.50 1.54 21.85
C GLY A 42 -8.91 1.29 21.28
N SER A 43 -9.47 2.16 20.42
CA SER A 43 -10.80 1.95 19.81
C SER A 43 -10.84 0.87 18.70
N GLY A 44 -9.76 0.14 18.46
CA GLY A 44 -9.74 -0.95 17.50
C GLY A 44 -9.34 -0.55 16.07
N LYS A 45 -8.91 0.70 15.80
CA LYS A 45 -8.51 1.15 14.45
C LYS A 45 -7.44 0.26 13.83
N THR A 46 -6.32 0.07 14.51
CA THR A 46 -5.22 -0.77 14.05
C THR A 46 -5.65 -2.24 13.89
N THR A 47 -6.55 -2.74 14.78
CA THR A 47 -7.14 -4.07 14.64
C THR A 47 -7.98 -4.18 13.37
N LEU A 48 -8.82 -3.18 13.08
CA LEU A 48 -9.62 -3.13 11.85
C LEU A 48 -8.72 -3.14 10.61
N PHE A 49 -7.67 -2.31 10.59
CA PHE A 49 -6.70 -2.31 9.49
C PHE A 49 -5.99 -3.67 9.33
N ASN A 50 -5.62 -4.33 10.44
CA ASN A 50 -5.02 -5.67 10.41
C ASN A 50 -5.97 -6.73 9.82
N LEU A 51 -7.27 -6.65 10.13
CA LEU A 51 -8.30 -7.54 9.58
C LEU A 51 -8.46 -7.34 8.08
N ILE A 52 -8.57 -6.09 7.62
CA ILE A 52 -8.71 -5.76 6.19
C ILE A 52 -7.45 -6.16 5.41
N ALA A 53 -6.27 -5.94 5.99
CA ALA A 53 -4.98 -6.22 5.35
C ALA A 53 -4.56 -7.71 5.42
N GLY A 54 -5.39 -8.61 5.96
CA GLY A 54 -5.07 -10.03 6.04
C GLY A 54 -3.96 -10.41 7.03
N ASN A 55 -3.60 -9.48 7.94
CA ASN A 55 -2.60 -9.72 8.98
C ASN A 55 -3.20 -10.35 10.24
N LEU A 56 -4.51 -10.38 10.35
CA LEU A 56 -5.26 -10.91 11.48
C LEU A 56 -6.52 -11.59 10.97
N LYS A 57 -6.83 -12.79 11.50
CA LYS A 57 -8.06 -13.49 11.15
C LYS A 57 -9.26 -12.87 11.84
N THR A 58 -10.39 -12.86 11.16
CA THR A 58 -11.68 -12.41 11.68
C THR A 58 -12.26 -13.40 12.68
N SER A 59 -13.11 -12.92 13.57
CA SER A 59 -13.94 -13.81 14.40
C SER A 59 -15.33 -14.00 13.80
N LYS A 60 -15.85 -12.93 13.14
CA LYS A 60 -17.14 -12.93 12.43
C LYS A 60 -17.14 -11.84 11.39
N GLY A 61 -18.07 -11.94 10.42
CA GLY A 61 -18.27 -10.96 9.37
C GLY A 61 -17.44 -11.23 8.12
N THR A 62 -17.59 -10.36 7.12
CA THR A 62 -16.95 -10.51 5.80
C THR A 62 -16.33 -9.20 5.33
N VAL A 63 -15.31 -9.33 4.50
CA VAL A 63 -14.63 -8.22 3.82
C VAL A 63 -14.66 -8.50 2.32
N LEU A 64 -15.27 -7.60 1.56
CA LEU A 64 -15.29 -7.66 0.09
C LEU A 64 -14.41 -6.56 -0.48
N PHE A 65 -13.53 -6.90 -1.41
CA PHE A 65 -12.70 -5.98 -2.17
C PHE A 65 -12.97 -6.13 -3.66
N ASN A 66 -13.40 -5.08 -4.34
CA ASN A 66 -13.89 -5.13 -5.71
C ASN A 66 -14.96 -6.23 -5.92
N ASN A 67 -15.89 -6.41 -4.98
CA ASN A 67 -16.93 -7.45 -4.94
C ASN A 67 -16.40 -8.89 -4.80
N GLU A 68 -15.11 -9.09 -4.56
CA GLU A 68 -14.52 -10.38 -4.27
C GLU A 68 -14.38 -10.55 -2.75
N ASP A 69 -14.76 -11.70 -2.20
CA ASP A 69 -14.57 -12.00 -0.78
C ASP A 69 -13.07 -12.22 -0.50
N ILE A 70 -12.53 -11.35 0.33
CA ILE A 70 -11.13 -11.39 0.78
C ILE A 70 -11.01 -11.69 2.27
N THR A 71 -12.08 -12.18 2.89
CA THR A 71 -12.08 -12.49 4.33
C THR A 71 -10.99 -13.50 4.65
N ASP A 72 -10.13 -13.16 5.59
CA ASP A 72 -8.99 -13.97 6.03
C ASP A 72 -7.97 -14.38 4.93
N VAL A 73 -8.03 -13.74 3.77
CA VAL A 73 -7.01 -13.91 2.71
C VAL A 73 -5.69 -13.32 3.19
N PRO A 74 -4.56 -14.04 3.02
CA PRO A 74 -3.26 -13.58 3.49
C PRO A 74 -2.80 -12.29 2.82
N ALA A 75 -2.05 -11.47 3.55
CA ALA A 75 -1.59 -10.15 3.11
C ALA A 75 -0.81 -10.18 1.77
N TYR A 76 0.00 -11.22 1.51
CA TYR A 76 0.75 -11.34 0.25
C TYR A 76 -0.14 -11.54 -0.98
N GLU A 77 -1.29 -12.24 -0.82
CA GLU A 77 -2.27 -12.36 -1.90
C GLU A 77 -3.05 -11.06 -2.11
N LEU A 78 -3.38 -10.33 -1.03
CA LEU A 78 -4.04 -9.02 -1.10
C LEU A 78 -3.16 -8.00 -1.81
N PHE A 79 -1.84 -8.05 -1.58
CA PHE A 79 -0.88 -7.22 -2.30
C PHE A 79 -0.98 -7.42 -3.81
N SER A 80 -1.01 -8.68 -4.28
CA SER A 80 -1.15 -8.99 -5.72
C SER A 80 -2.49 -8.54 -6.32
N LYS A 81 -3.54 -8.40 -5.51
CA LYS A 81 -4.85 -7.85 -5.90
C LYS A 81 -4.90 -6.33 -5.92
N GLY A 82 -3.85 -5.66 -5.42
CA GLY A 82 -3.73 -4.20 -5.35
C GLY A 82 -4.27 -3.58 -4.05
N LEU A 83 -4.44 -4.37 -2.99
CA LEU A 83 -4.72 -3.86 -1.65
C LEU A 83 -3.42 -3.78 -0.87
N LEU A 84 -2.99 -2.58 -0.53
CA LEU A 84 -1.73 -2.32 0.16
C LEU A 84 -1.95 -1.70 1.52
N ARG A 85 -1.06 -2.02 2.46
CA ARG A 85 -0.90 -1.30 3.72
C ARG A 85 0.51 -0.73 3.79
N THR A 86 0.67 0.48 4.32
CA THR A 86 1.98 1.17 4.35
C THR A 86 3.10 0.37 5.02
N PHE A 87 2.80 -0.40 6.06
CA PHE A 87 3.80 -1.26 6.71
C PHE A 87 4.27 -2.47 5.90
N GLN A 88 3.57 -2.81 4.81
CA GLN A 88 3.95 -3.95 3.94
C GLN A 88 5.07 -3.57 2.97
N ILE A 89 5.27 -2.28 2.76
CA ILE A 89 6.43 -1.77 2.02
C ILE A 89 7.54 -1.56 3.04
N ALA A 90 8.65 -2.29 2.88
CA ALA A 90 9.81 -2.16 3.77
C ALA A 90 10.17 -0.68 4.01
N HIS A 91 10.67 -0.37 5.22
CA HIS A 91 11.14 0.98 5.53
C HIS A 91 12.07 1.52 4.45
N GLU A 92 12.14 2.85 4.32
CA GLU A 92 13.04 3.50 3.38
C GLU A 92 14.49 3.00 3.54
N PHE A 93 15.16 2.80 2.41
CA PHE A 93 16.59 2.53 2.41
C PHE A 93 17.34 3.83 2.66
N THR A 94 17.82 4.01 3.89
CA THR A 94 18.43 5.26 4.37
C THR A 94 19.65 5.70 3.56
N ASN A 95 20.37 4.74 2.97
CA ASN A 95 21.60 4.96 2.17
C ASN A 95 21.30 5.16 0.66
N LEU A 96 20.03 5.12 0.25
CA LEU A 96 19.61 5.43 -1.10
C LEU A 96 18.97 6.82 -1.14
N THR A 97 19.03 7.45 -2.30
CA THR A 97 18.34 8.72 -2.55
C THR A 97 16.82 8.54 -2.56
N VAL A 98 16.07 9.63 -2.47
CA VAL A 98 14.62 9.63 -2.62
C VAL A 98 14.20 8.98 -3.95
N LEU A 99 14.86 9.35 -5.05
CA LEU A 99 14.61 8.77 -6.37
C LEU A 99 14.85 7.27 -6.39
N GLU A 100 16.01 6.82 -5.91
CA GLU A 100 16.37 5.39 -5.88
C GLU A 100 15.38 4.58 -5.01
N ASN A 101 14.97 5.13 -3.86
CA ASN A 101 13.95 4.51 -3.01
C ASN A 101 12.63 4.27 -3.73
N LEU A 102 12.20 5.19 -4.59
CA LEU A 102 10.98 5.02 -5.39
C LEU A 102 11.19 4.01 -6.51
N MET A 103 12.34 4.04 -7.18
CA MET A 103 12.65 3.14 -8.29
C MET A 103 12.81 1.68 -7.86
N MET A 104 13.15 1.43 -6.58
CA MET A 104 13.29 0.07 -6.03
C MET A 104 11.96 -0.64 -5.75
N VAL A 105 10.82 0.06 -5.80
CA VAL A 105 9.52 -0.50 -5.37
C VAL A 105 8.85 -1.38 -6.42
N PRO A 106 8.85 -1.04 -7.73
CA PRO A 106 8.15 -1.84 -8.71
C PRO A 106 8.76 -3.24 -8.82
N GLY A 107 8.02 -4.25 -8.34
CA GLY A 107 8.33 -5.66 -8.60
C GLY A 107 7.96 -6.07 -10.03
N ASN A 108 8.40 -7.26 -10.45
CA ASN A 108 8.16 -7.82 -11.78
C ASN A 108 8.84 -7.06 -12.95
N GLN A 109 9.98 -6.47 -12.72
CA GLN A 109 10.80 -5.94 -13.81
C GLN A 109 11.46 -7.09 -14.59
N SER A 110 11.53 -6.95 -15.94
CA SER A 110 12.19 -7.94 -16.79
C SER A 110 13.66 -8.16 -16.44
N GLY A 111 14.29 -7.18 -15.78
CA GLY A 111 15.67 -7.29 -15.28
C GLY A 111 15.87 -8.27 -14.12
N GLU A 112 14.80 -8.58 -13.36
CA GLU A 112 14.85 -9.61 -12.31
C GLU A 112 15.00 -11.03 -12.89
N ASN A 113 14.61 -11.22 -14.16
CA ASN A 113 14.82 -12.45 -14.87
C ASN A 113 16.17 -12.39 -15.63
N ILE A 114 17.16 -13.14 -15.15
CA ILE A 114 18.51 -13.19 -15.71
C ILE A 114 18.49 -13.45 -17.23
N VAL A 115 17.56 -14.28 -17.71
CA VAL A 115 17.41 -14.60 -19.14
C VAL A 115 16.97 -13.36 -19.93
N ASN A 116 16.02 -12.58 -19.41
CA ASN A 116 15.57 -11.35 -20.06
C ASN A 116 16.65 -10.27 -20.04
N ALA A 117 17.38 -10.13 -18.94
CA ALA A 117 18.47 -9.17 -18.81
C ALA A 117 19.59 -9.44 -19.83
N LEU A 118 19.91 -10.73 -20.09
CA LEU A 118 20.94 -11.13 -21.05
C LEU A 118 20.48 -11.07 -22.50
N LEU A 119 19.22 -11.44 -22.79
CA LEU A 119 18.73 -11.58 -24.16
C LEU A 119 18.03 -10.34 -24.70
N LYS A 120 17.55 -9.45 -23.83
CA LYS A 120 16.76 -8.25 -24.21
C LYS A 120 17.18 -7.00 -23.42
N PRO A 121 18.44 -6.54 -23.54
CA PRO A 121 18.91 -5.37 -22.78
C PRO A 121 18.11 -4.08 -23.10
N GLY A 122 17.60 -3.93 -24.32
CA GLY A 122 16.77 -2.80 -24.72
C GLY A 122 15.39 -2.76 -24.00
N LEU A 123 14.83 -3.92 -23.65
CA LEU A 123 13.58 -3.98 -22.88
C LEU A 123 13.80 -3.52 -21.44
N VAL A 124 14.89 -3.97 -20.81
CA VAL A 124 15.26 -3.56 -19.44
C VAL A 124 15.48 -2.05 -19.36
N ASN A 125 16.17 -1.46 -20.34
CA ASN A 125 16.38 0.00 -20.38
C ASN A 125 15.07 0.77 -20.56
N GLN A 126 14.12 0.26 -21.35
CA GLN A 126 12.80 0.90 -21.52
C GLN A 126 11.96 0.83 -20.25
N GLU A 127 11.96 -0.30 -19.55
CA GLU A 127 11.26 -0.48 -18.28
C GLU A 127 11.86 0.43 -17.21
N GLU A 128 13.18 0.50 -17.10
CA GLU A 128 13.87 1.38 -16.17
C GLU A 128 13.52 2.86 -16.41
N GLU A 129 13.49 3.30 -17.67
CA GLU A 129 13.12 4.66 -18.02
C GLU A 129 11.64 4.97 -17.69
N GLN A 130 10.74 4.00 -17.86
CA GLN A 130 9.34 4.15 -17.45
C GLN A 130 9.21 4.29 -15.94
N VAL A 131 9.90 3.43 -15.17
CA VAL A 131 9.93 3.50 -13.71
C VAL A 131 10.51 4.83 -13.25
N ARG A 132 11.60 5.28 -13.84
CA ARG A 132 12.22 6.58 -13.55
C ARG A 132 11.26 7.74 -13.81
N ARG A 133 10.56 7.74 -14.94
CA ARG A 133 9.56 8.76 -15.27
C ARG A 133 8.44 8.78 -14.23
N LYS A 134 7.86 7.63 -13.89
CA LYS A 134 6.85 7.51 -12.85
C LYS A 134 7.36 8.01 -11.49
N ALA A 135 8.61 7.70 -11.14
CA ALA A 135 9.23 8.17 -9.90
C ALA A 135 9.32 9.72 -9.86
N TYR A 136 9.71 10.36 -10.96
CA TYR A 136 9.73 11.82 -11.03
C TYR A 136 8.32 12.45 -10.97
N GLU A 137 7.31 11.83 -11.56
CA GLU A 137 5.91 12.27 -11.45
C GLU A 137 5.44 12.20 -9.98
N VAL A 138 5.77 11.11 -9.27
CA VAL A 138 5.46 10.96 -7.84
C VAL A 138 6.21 12.00 -6.99
N ILE A 139 7.50 12.21 -7.24
CA ILE A 139 8.34 13.22 -6.58
C ILE A 139 7.74 14.62 -6.75
N ASP A 140 7.28 14.93 -7.96
CA ASP A 140 6.64 16.22 -8.27
C ASP A 140 5.30 16.37 -7.52
N PHE A 141 4.45 15.36 -7.59
CA PHE A 141 3.16 15.33 -6.91
C PHE A 141 3.30 15.54 -5.38
N LEU A 142 4.33 14.96 -4.78
CA LEU A 142 4.61 15.08 -3.34
C LEU A 142 5.42 16.34 -2.98
N ASN A 143 5.74 17.19 -3.96
CA ASN A 143 6.56 18.39 -3.78
C ASN A 143 7.95 18.12 -3.19
N LEU A 144 8.55 16.99 -3.59
CA LEU A 144 9.87 16.53 -3.14
C LEU A 144 10.99 16.74 -4.18
N LYS A 145 10.77 17.53 -5.26
CA LYS A 145 11.75 17.75 -6.34
C LYS A 145 13.13 18.17 -5.83
N HIS A 146 13.15 19.06 -4.86
CA HIS A 146 14.39 19.59 -4.26
C HIS A 146 15.17 18.55 -3.44
N LEU A 147 14.55 17.40 -3.14
CA LEU A 147 15.12 16.31 -2.38
C LEU A 147 15.34 15.03 -3.21
N ALA A 148 15.10 15.05 -4.52
CA ALA A 148 15.16 13.86 -5.36
C ALA A 148 16.48 13.10 -5.23
N ASN A 149 17.60 13.81 -5.12
CA ASN A 149 18.96 13.28 -4.99
C ASN A 149 19.47 13.27 -3.53
N GLU A 150 18.64 13.65 -2.56
CA GLU A 150 19.00 13.60 -1.14
C GLU A 150 18.87 12.18 -0.62
N LEU A 151 19.77 11.76 0.28
CA LEU A 151 19.67 10.47 0.96
C LEU A 151 18.42 10.41 1.84
N ALA A 152 17.67 9.33 1.80
CA ALA A 152 16.46 9.16 2.59
C ALA A 152 16.73 9.23 4.10
N GLY A 153 17.95 8.86 4.53
CA GLY A 153 18.39 8.99 5.91
C GLY A 153 18.34 10.43 6.44
N ASN A 154 18.60 11.42 5.57
CA ASN A 154 18.67 12.85 5.92
C ASN A 154 17.30 13.54 5.96
N LEU A 155 16.24 12.86 5.54
CA LEU A 155 14.89 13.41 5.50
C LEU A 155 14.34 13.64 6.91
N SER A 156 13.57 14.71 7.08
CA SER A 156 12.74 14.92 8.27
C SER A 156 11.64 13.84 8.39
N GLY A 157 11.08 13.67 9.60
CA GLY A 157 10.02 12.68 9.83
C GLY A 157 8.81 12.85 8.89
N GLY A 158 8.40 14.09 8.60
CA GLY A 158 7.33 14.37 7.64
C GLY A 158 7.70 14.00 6.21
N GLN A 159 8.92 14.32 5.77
CA GLN A 159 9.43 13.95 4.45
C GLN A 159 9.57 12.43 4.28
N LYS A 160 9.96 11.70 5.33
CA LYS A 160 9.98 10.23 5.33
C LYS A 160 8.57 9.66 5.13
N LYS A 161 7.56 10.23 5.77
CA LYS A 161 6.16 9.83 5.56
C LYS A 161 5.67 10.12 4.15
N LEU A 162 6.09 11.22 3.54
CA LEU A 162 5.81 11.50 2.12
C LEU A 162 6.53 10.50 1.20
N LEU A 163 7.78 10.14 1.49
CA LEU A 163 8.49 9.11 0.73
C LEU A 163 7.80 7.75 0.83
N GLU A 164 7.35 7.36 2.04
CA GLU A 164 6.57 6.13 2.26
C GLU A 164 5.28 6.13 1.41
N LEU A 165 4.54 7.24 1.40
CA LEU A 165 3.37 7.41 0.52
C LEU A 165 3.76 7.30 -0.95
N GLY A 166 4.85 7.97 -1.36
CA GLY A 166 5.36 7.90 -2.74
C GLY A 166 5.67 6.48 -3.18
N ARG A 167 6.25 5.67 -2.31
CA ARG A 167 6.52 4.26 -2.59
C ARG A 167 5.24 3.47 -2.84
N THR A 168 4.14 3.76 -2.12
CA THR A 168 2.85 3.12 -2.41
C THR A 168 2.26 3.55 -3.76
N MET A 169 2.57 4.77 -4.23
CA MET A 169 2.13 5.27 -5.53
C MET A 169 2.90 4.66 -6.71
N MET A 170 4.09 4.09 -6.46
CA MET A 170 4.88 3.40 -7.48
C MET A 170 4.27 2.05 -7.88
N VAL A 171 3.44 1.45 -7.02
CA VAL A 171 2.73 0.18 -7.29
C VAL A 171 1.34 0.47 -7.85
N ASP A 172 0.77 -0.47 -8.60
CA ASP A 172 -0.62 -0.38 -9.07
C ASP A 172 -1.61 -0.71 -7.94
N ALA A 173 -1.61 0.16 -6.92
CA ALA A 173 -2.52 0.05 -5.81
C ALA A 173 -3.93 0.50 -6.20
N LYS A 174 -4.92 -0.34 -5.92
CA LYS A 174 -6.35 -0.01 -6.06
C LYS A 174 -6.91 0.56 -4.76
N LEU A 175 -6.38 0.11 -3.63
CA LEU A 175 -6.70 0.58 -2.29
C LEU A 175 -5.43 0.63 -1.43
N VAL A 176 -5.20 1.77 -0.77
CA VAL A 176 -4.08 1.94 0.18
C VAL A 176 -4.64 2.21 1.57
N LEU A 177 -4.20 1.41 2.53
CA LEU A 177 -4.48 1.57 3.96
C LEU A 177 -3.31 2.31 4.60
N LEU A 178 -3.55 3.54 5.05
CA LEU A 178 -2.58 4.39 5.75
C LEU A 178 -2.86 4.32 7.26
N ASP A 179 -1.93 3.79 8.06
CA ASP A 179 -2.05 3.65 9.52
C ASP A 179 -1.00 4.49 10.25
#